data_d5b5f7b3485fc240d48f92c1278916cf
#
_entry.id   d5b5f7b3485fc240d48f92c1278916cf
#
_cell.length_a   1.000
_cell.length_b   1.000
_cell.length_c   1.000
_cell.angle_alpha   90.00
_cell.angle_beta   90.00
_cell.angle_gamma   90.00
#
_symmetry.space_group_name_H-M   'P 1'
#
loop_
_entity.id
_entity.type
_entity.pdbx_description
1 polymer ?
#
loop_
_entity_poly.entity_id
_entity_poly.type
_entity_poly.pdbx_seq_one_letter_code
_entity_poly.pdbx_strand_id
1 'polypeptide(L)'
;MTASGPSAASATDLLILGARLPGSAQDTPAVALAIQGGRIAAMAPSDQLSHLPAQHTLDARGRTVSPGFIDAHSHLLFYCMALRTVDCRVPLHGSVEEALERLRRQVQAVRPGEWVRGWGYADYKTRERRFPTLAELDDVAPANPIAVLHASWHSAMVNSQALKRMGIDGATPDPAGGAIARDPASGAPTGLLHEAAMGIVSFETMVEEFLQLPREQQLAALAAGSAEFAALGITTSCDAMCKPSLVAIYHDAERQGLLKSRVVAMPYYDWCLPDFGQGPARSFGAGMVKQGAIKLSGDGSLSGRTAAVSEPFLGTGNTGILYRDQQSLERIVLDLDAQGLQIAIHAIGDRAVAQVVAAYSQVIRAGRENEKRHRIEHAGVLSPLLIQSMADRDLVVATQPRMLYEQGDGFLRSCGEQRMRYVYPYRSLIEHGLHVAGSSDCPVVSPNPVLGMRDAVLRRTEEGEELAPGEKLDTVQAFGMFTREAAYSIGEDEALGTLEAGKAADLVLLSADPLLTPAEDWERKVRVELTVVNGEIVHGS
;
A
#
# COMPACT_ATOMS: atom_id res chain seq x y z
N MET A 1 29.11 -1.27 -54.41
CA MET A 1 28.53 -2.12 -53.38
C MET A 1 29.50 -2.14 -52.20
N THR A 2 29.30 -1.26 -51.25
CA THR A 2 30.08 -1.21 -49.99
C THR A 2 29.34 -2.06 -48.97
N ALA A 3 29.96 -3.16 -48.58
CA ALA A 3 29.46 -4.02 -47.52
C ALA A 3 29.44 -3.21 -46.22
N SER A 4 28.26 -3.01 -45.65
CA SER A 4 28.09 -2.52 -44.29
C SER A 4 28.69 -3.58 -43.35
N GLY A 5 29.76 -3.22 -42.65
CA GLY A 5 30.35 -4.02 -41.58
C GLY A 5 29.33 -4.31 -40.46
N PRO A 6 29.53 -5.37 -39.65
CA PRO A 6 28.63 -5.70 -38.58
C PRO A 6 28.55 -4.50 -37.63
N SER A 7 27.33 -4.06 -37.36
CA SER A 7 27.03 -3.11 -36.27
C SER A 7 27.75 -3.57 -34.99
N ALA A 8 28.57 -2.70 -34.42
CA ALA A 8 29.15 -2.97 -33.10
C ALA A 8 28.02 -3.33 -32.14
N ALA A 9 28.02 -4.55 -31.63
CA ALA A 9 27.09 -4.98 -30.58
C ALA A 9 27.24 -3.95 -29.44
N SER A 10 26.16 -3.24 -29.12
CA SER A 10 26.18 -2.27 -28.03
C SER A 10 26.58 -3.01 -26.76
N ALA A 11 27.55 -2.45 -26.02
CA ALA A 11 28.05 -3.06 -24.78
C ALA A 11 26.89 -3.26 -23.78
N THR A 12 26.93 -4.33 -22.99
CA THR A 12 26.04 -4.55 -21.85
C THR A 12 26.17 -3.37 -20.88
N ASP A 13 25.06 -2.79 -20.42
CA ASP A 13 25.10 -1.65 -19.50
C ASP A 13 25.52 -2.11 -18.08
N LEU A 14 24.88 -3.19 -17.59
CA LEU A 14 25.17 -3.80 -16.31
C LEU A 14 25.23 -5.33 -16.45
N LEU A 15 26.30 -5.94 -15.98
CA LEU A 15 26.47 -7.39 -15.90
C LEU A 15 26.52 -7.82 -14.42
N ILE A 16 25.55 -8.61 -13.98
CA ILE A 16 25.52 -9.18 -12.63
C ILE A 16 26.00 -10.62 -12.74
N LEU A 17 27.08 -10.96 -12.03
CA LEU A 17 27.70 -12.29 -12.00
C LEU A 17 27.48 -12.97 -10.65
N GLY A 18 27.53 -14.30 -10.63
CA GLY A 18 27.58 -15.07 -9.39
C GLY A 18 26.32 -14.99 -8.54
N ALA A 19 25.16 -14.69 -9.13
CA ALA A 19 23.89 -14.64 -8.42
C ALA A 19 23.20 -16.01 -8.31
N ARG A 20 22.30 -16.18 -7.37
CA ARG A 20 21.42 -17.34 -7.21
C ARG A 20 19.98 -16.93 -7.41
N LEU A 21 19.18 -17.78 -8.02
CA LEU A 21 17.73 -17.57 -8.12
C LEU A 21 17.03 -18.04 -6.84
N PRO A 22 15.88 -17.44 -6.46
CA PRO A 22 15.11 -17.86 -5.30
C PRO A 22 14.74 -19.36 -5.37
N GLY A 23 14.91 -20.08 -4.26
CA GLY A 23 14.65 -21.51 -4.17
C GLY A 23 15.68 -22.42 -4.81
N SER A 24 16.79 -21.88 -5.35
CA SER A 24 17.84 -22.69 -5.96
C SER A 24 18.56 -23.55 -4.93
N ALA A 25 18.71 -24.86 -5.22
CA ALA A 25 19.51 -25.75 -4.40
C ALA A 25 20.98 -25.29 -4.32
N GLN A 26 21.70 -25.66 -3.24
CA GLN A 26 23.05 -25.17 -2.97
C GLN A 26 24.06 -25.52 -4.07
N ASP A 27 23.87 -26.62 -4.76
CA ASP A 27 24.70 -27.13 -5.86
C ASP A 27 24.28 -26.59 -7.25
N THR A 28 23.18 -25.84 -7.35
CA THR A 28 22.77 -25.19 -8.60
C THR A 28 23.82 -24.18 -9.03
N PRO A 29 24.30 -24.19 -10.30
CA PRO A 29 25.23 -23.21 -10.80
C PRO A 29 24.72 -21.77 -10.60
N ALA A 30 25.63 -20.88 -10.22
CA ALA A 30 25.31 -19.46 -10.14
C ALA A 30 24.99 -18.90 -11.53
N VAL A 31 24.04 -17.98 -11.58
CA VAL A 31 23.58 -17.31 -12.81
C VAL A 31 24.22 -15.93 -12.96
N ALA A 32 24.30 -15.49 -14.20
CA ALA A 32 24.56 -14.10 -14.56
C ALA A 32 23.38 -13.49 -15.29
N LEU A 33 23.20 -12.19 -15.13
CA LEU A 33 22.23 -11.39 -15.86
C LEU A 33 22.98 -10.29 -16.64
N ALA A 34 22.78 -10.26 -17.95
CA ALA A 34 23.23 -9.18 -18.80
C ALA A 34 22.06 -8.20 -19.02
N ILE A 35 22.25 -6.94 -18.65
CA ILE A 35 21.24 -5.89 -18.73
C ILE A 35 21.65 -4.89 -19.80
N GLN A 36 20.71 -4.56 -20.69
CA GLN A 36 20.92 -3.62 -21.77
C GLN A 36 19.66 -2.81 -22.04
N GLY A 37 19.79 -1.48 -22.12
CA GLY A 37 18.66 -0.59 -22.39
C GLY A 37 17.53 -0.74 -21.37
N GLY A 38 17.85 -0.95 -20.11
CA GLY A 38 16.88 -1.13 -19.02
C GLY A 38 16.16 -2.48 -19.01
N ARG A 39 16.60 -3.46 -19.83
CA ARG A 39 15.98 -4.79 -19.93
C ARG A 39 16.99 -5.90 -19.66
N ILE A 40 16.49 -7.04 -19.21
CA ILE A 40 17.26 -8.28 -19.12
C ILE A 40 17.49 -8.78 -20.55
N ALA A 41 18.71 -8.60 -21.06
CA ALA A 41 19.09 -9.06 -22.40
C ALA A 41 19.35 -10.57 -22.43
N ALA A 42 19.96 -11.10 -21.36
CA ALA A 42 20.21 -12.54 -21.21
C ALA A 42 20.32 -12.93 -19.74
N MET A 43 19.94 -14.15 -19.44
CA MET A 43 20.19 -14.82 -18.17
C MET A 43 20.68 -16.24 -18.46
N ALA A 44 21.86 -16.61 -17.93
CA ALA A 44 22.49 -17.90 -18.14
C ALA A 44 23.45 -18.23 -16.98
N PRO A 45 24.01 -19.46 -16.88
CA PRO A 45 25.10 -19.75 -15.98
C PRO A 45 26.24 -18.72 -16.09
N SER A 46 26.81 -18.31 -14.95
CA SER A 46 27.76 -17.20 -14.87
C SER A 46 29.00 -17.38 -15.77
N ASP A 47 29.48 -18.60 -15.95
CA ASP A 47 30.61 -18.94 -16.82
C ASP A 47 30.32 -18.64 -18.30
N GLN A 48 29.05 -18.72 -18.72
CA GLN A 48 28.66 -18.45 -20.10
C GLN A 48 28.58 -16.96 -20.42
N LEU A 49 28.32 -16.10 -19.47
CA LEU A 49 28.18 -14.66 -19.69
C LEU A 49 29.37 -13.83 -19.14
N SER A 50 30.25 -14.42 -18.35
CA SER A 50 31.37 -13.71 -17.70
C SER A 50 32.35 -13.03 -18.66
N HIS A 51 32.38 -13.43 -19.92
CA HIS A 51 33.22 -12.86 -20.96
C HIS A 51 32.60 -11.64 -21.67
N LEU A 52 31.32 -11.33 -21.40
CA LEU A 52 30.64 -10.21 -22.05
C LEU A 52 31.24 -8.86 -21.60
N PRO A 53 31.58 -7.97 -22.55
CA PRO A 53 31.98 -6.62 -22.20
C PRO A 53 30.79 -5.86 -21.61
N ALA A 54 30.96 -5.24 -20.46
CA ALA A 54 29.94 -4.44 -19.80
C ALA A 54 30.51 -3.10 -19.31
N GLN A 55 29.66 -2.06 -19.26
CA GLN A 55 30.04 -0.76 -18.69
C GLN A 55 30.25 -0.89 -17.16
N HIS A 56 29.40 -1.65 -16.51
CA HIS A 56 29.49 -1.97 -15.08
C HIS A 56 29.34 -3.48 -14.87
N THR A 57 30.18 -4.03 -14.00
CA THR A 57 30.10 -5.44 -13.59
C THR A 57 29.95 -5.52 -12.07
N LEU A 58 28.93 -6.24 -11.60
CA LEU A 58 28.65 -6.50 -10.20
C LEU A 58 28.81 -7.99 -9.90
N ASP A 59 29.61 -8.33 -8.90
CA ASP A 59 29.67 -9.69 -8.36
C ASP A 59 28.66 -9.86 -7.23
N ALA A 60 27.63 -10.66 -7.48
CA ALA A 60 26.62 -10.97 -6.49
C ALA A 60 27.13 -11.88 -5.34
N ARG A 61 28.27 -12.53 -5.49
CA ARG A 61 28.92 -13.37 -4.45
C ARG A 61 28.00 -14.44 -3.88
N GLY A 62 27.19 -15.08 -4.71
CA GLY A 62 26.22 -16.08 -4.29
C GLY A 62 24.96 -15.57 -3.61
N ARG A 63 24.75 -14.25 -3.58
CA ARG A 63 23.51 -13.64 -3.07
C ARG A 63 22.34 -13.95 -3.98
N THR A 64 21.12 -13.88 -3.43
CA THR A 64 19.90 -14.18 -4.18
C THR A 64 19.48 -12.97 -5.00
N VAL A 65 19.39 -13.13 -6.33
CA VAL A 65 18.74 -12.14 -7.22
C VAL A 65 17.27 -12.50 -7.39
N SER A 66 16.42 -11.55 -7.12
CA SER A 66 14.95 -11.65 -7.20
C SER A 66 14.40 -10.62 -8.19
N PRO A 67 13.23 -10.86 -8.81
CA PRO A 67 12.47 -9.76 -9.39
C PRO A 67 12.30 -8.65 -8.36
N GLY A 68 12.27 -7.40 -8.80
CA GLY A 68 11.93 -6.28 -7.95
C GLY A 68 10.55 -6.45 -7.33
N PHE A 69 10.40 -6.06 -6.08
CA PHE A 69 9.12 -6.15 -5.40
C PHE A 69 8.15 -5.08 -5.90
N ILE A 70 6.88 -5.44 -6.00
CA ILE A 70 5.79 -4.56 -6.40
C ILE A 70 4.85 -4.41 -5.22
N ASP A 71 4.64 -3.19 -4.77
CA ASP A 71 3.60 -2.85 -3.81
C ASP A 71 2.33 -2.49 -4.56
N ALA A 72 1.37 -3.44 -4.60
CA ALA A 72 0.18 -3.32 -5.44
C ALA A 72 -0.84 -2.28 -4.94
N HIS A 73 -0.69 -1.77 -3.71
CA HIS A 73 -1.54 -0.75 -3.10
C HIS A 73 -0.79 -0.03 -1.99
N SER A 74 -0.42 1.19 -2.23
CA SER A 74 0.21 2.09 -1.27
C SER A 74 -0.27 3.52 -1.49
N HIS A 75 0.22 4.45 -0.69
CA HIS A 75 -0.03 5.87 -0.80
C HIS A 75 1.31 6.61 -0.68
N LEU A 76 2.16 6.47 -1.69
CA LEU A 76 3.53 7.00 -1.64
C LEU A 76 3.57 8.50 -1.35
N LEU A 77 2.74 9.31 -2.03
CA LEU A 77 2.72 10.75 -1.75
C LEU A 77 2.18 11.05 -0.35
N PHE A 78 1.19 10.30 0.16
CA PHE A 78 0.75 10.49 1.56
C PHE A 78 1.84 10.09 2.55
N TYR A 79 2.61 9.05 2.26
CA TYR A 79 3.79 8.73 3.05
C TYR A 79 4.79 9.88 3.07
N CYS A 80 5.10 10.47 1.91
CA CYS A 80 5.96 11.66 1.83
C CYS A 80 5.41 12.86 2.61
N MET A 81 4.10 13.05 2.63
CA MET A 81 3.42 14.09 3.43
C MET A 81 3.51 13.77 4.93
N ALA A 82 3.27 12.52 5.31
CA ALA A 82 3.32 12.05 6.69
C ALA A 82 4.71 12.23 7.31
N LEU A 83 5.78 11.95 6.56
CA LEU A 83 7.17 12.18 7.00
C LEU A 83 7.48 13.64 7.36
N ARG A 84 6.63 14.60 6.95
CA ARG A 84 6.73 16.02 7.28
C ARG A 84 5.96 16.41 8.54
N THR A 85 5.25 15.49 9.17
CA THR A 85 4.43 15.70 10.36
C THR A 85 4.98 14.88 11.54
N VAL A 86 4.35 14.98 12.71
CA VAL A 86 4.82 14.27 13.90
C VAL A 86 4.51 12.78 13.79
N ASP A 87 5.53 11.94 13.86
CA ASP A 87 5.35 10.50 14.01
C ASP A 87 4.83 10.17 15.40
N CYS A 88 3.53 9.86 15.51
CA CYS A 88 2.87 9.48 16.76
C CYS A 88 2.75 7.96 16.93
N ARG A 89 3.42 7.15 16.09
CA ARG A 89 3.46 5.70 16.27
C ARG A 89 4.18 5.36 17.57
N VAL A 90 3.56 4.52 18.36
CA VAL A 90 4.16 3.98 19.58
C VAL A 90 4.44 2.48 19.40
N PRO A 91 5.49 1.94 20.04
CA PRO A 91 5.70 0.50 20.03
C PRO A 91 4.56 -0.20 20.77
N LEU A 92 4.46 -1.51 20.60
CA LEU A 92 3.53 -2.33 21.39
C LEU A 92 3.79 -2.11 22.89
N HIS A 93 2.73 -1.90 23.66
CA HIS A 93 2.75 -1.51 25.07
C HIS A 93 3.44 -0.15 25.37
N GLY A 94 3.62 0.70 24.37
CA GLY A 94 4.00 2.10 24.57
C GLY A 94 2.93 2.88 25.33
N SER A 95 3.12 4.17 25.52
CA SER A 95 2.17 4.98 26.30
C SER A 95 1.58 6.14 25.47
N VAL A 96 0.40 6.59 25.87
CA VAL A 96 -0.19 7.84 25.36
C VAL A 96 0.80 9.00 25.53
N GLU A 97 1.50 9.05 26.66
CA GLU A 97 2.47 10.11 26.97
C GLU A 97 3.63 10.18 25.99
N GLU A 98 4.09 9.05 25.44
CA GLU A 98 5.14 9.05 24.41
C GLU A 98 4.73 9.80 23.14
N ALA A 99 3.48 9.65 22.71
CA ALA A 99 2.94 10.41 21.58
C ALA A 99 2.76 11.90 21.94
N LEU A 100 2.23 12.20 23.12
CA LEU A 100 2.05 13.57 23.61
C LEU A 100 3.39 14.33 23.71
N GLU A 101 4.45 13.67 24.16
CA GLU A 101 5.78 14.27 24.27
C GLU A 101 6.35 14.65 22.89
N ARG A 102 6.12 13.82 21.86
CA ARG A 102 6.52 14.16 20.48
C ARG A 102 5.75 15.37 19.96
N LEU A 103 4.45 15.46 20.25
CA LEU A 103 3.62 16.62 19.91
C LEU A 103 4.09 17.89 20.64
N ARG A 104 4.44 17.82 21.96
CA ARG A 104 4.98 18.97 22.72
C ARG A 104 6.24 19.53 22.08
N ARG A 105 7.16 18.69 21.62
CA ARG A 105 8.37 19.13 20.91
C ARG A 105 8.03 19.89 19.65
N GLN A 106 7.06 19.42 18.87
CA GLN A 106 6.64 20.09 17.64
C GLN A 106 5.94 21.43 17.94
N VAL A 107 5.12 21.49 18.99
CA VAL A 107 4.45 22.75 19.41
C VAL A 107 5.46 23.85 19.68
N GLN A 108 6.64 23.53 20.26
CA GLN A 108 7.71 24.50 20.52
C GLN A 108 8.37 25.04 19.23
N ALA A 109 8.22 24.35 18.11
CA ALA A 109 8.82 24.71 16.83
C ALA A 109 7.87 25.51 15.92
N VAL A 110 6.61 25.67 16.28
CA VAL A 110 5.59 26.35 15.48
C VAL A 110 5.04 27.60 16.19
N ARG A 111 4.48 28.53 15.44
CA ARG A 111 3.88 29.75 16.02
C ARG A 111 2.49 29.45 16.61
N PRO A 112 2.06 30.20 17.62
CA PRO A 112 0.68 30.12 18.12
C PRO A 112 -0.35 30.23 16.98
N GLY A 113 -1.35 29.37 17.00
CA GLY A 113 -2.40 29.28 15.99
C GLY A 113 -2.04 28.45 14.75
N GLU A 114 -0.78 28.03 14.55
CA GLU A 114 -0.43 27.09 13.49
C GLU A 114 -0.85 25.65 13.85
N TRP A 115 -1.21 24.85 12.85
CA TRP A 115 -1.56 23.46 13.04
C TRP A 115 -0.36 22.62 13.47
N VAL A 116 -0.58 21.73 14.44
CA VAL A 116 0.30 20.61 14.76
C VAL A 116 -0.40 19.33 14.34
N ARG A 117 0.20 18.61 13.41
CA ARG A 117 -0.35 17.37 12.87
C ARG A 117 0.54 16.19 13.27
N GLY A 118 -0.10 15.12 13.75
CA GLY A 118 0.52 13.84 14.02
C GLY A 118 -0.17 12.74 13.22
N TRP A 119 0.52 11.61 13.02
CA TRP A 119 -0.01 10.47 12.31
C TRP A 119 0.43 9.14 12.93
N GLY A 120 -0.28 8.07 12.58
CA GLY A 120 0.12 6.72 12.92
C GLY A 120 -0.17 6.31 14.36
N TYR A 121 -0.95 7.11 15.11
CA TYR A 121 -1.36 6.74 16.46
C TYR A 121 -2.27 5.51 16.44
N ALA A 122 -2.00 4.54 17.30
CA ALA A 122 -2.79 3.31 17.44
C ALA A 122 -3.15 3.10 18.92
N ASP A 123 -4.42 3.36 19.27
CA ASP A 123 -4.93 3.20 20.62
C ASP A 123 -4.74 1.78 21.16
N TYR A 124 -4.90 0.77 20.31
CA TYR A 124 -4.74 -0.65 20.66
C TYR A 124 -3.29 -1.05 20.95
N LYS A 125 -2.27 -0.24 20.59
CA LYS A 125 -0.86 -0.49 20.91
C LYS A 125 -0.43 0.12 22.25
N THR A 126 -1.17 1.11 22.76
CA THR A 126 -0.82 1.76 24.02
C THR A 126 -1.19 0.91 25.23
N ARG A 127 -0.47 1.06 26.34
CA ARG A 127 -0.81 0.40 27.62
C ARG A 127 -2.17 0.82 28.12
N GLU A 128 -2.52 2.08 27.92
CA GLU A 128 -3.79 2.69 28.32
C GLU A 128 -4.97 2.24 27.44
N ARG A 129 -4.69 1.65 26.26
CA ARG A 129 -5.70 1.15 25.30
C ARG A 129 -6.76 2.19 24.93
N ARG A 130 -6.35 3.45 24.77
CA ARG A 130 -7.24 4.57 24.46
C ARG A 130 -6.55 5.62 23.61
N PHE A 131 -7.34 6.49 23.00
CA PHE A 131 -6.83 7.74 22.42
C PHE A 131 -6.38 8.70 23.54
N PRO A 132 -5.52 9.70 23.23
CA PRO A 132 -5.36 10.88 24.06
C PRO A 132 -6.73 11.52 24.32
N THR A 133 -6.96 12.05 25.49
CA THR A 133 -8.16 12.82 25.79
C THR A 133 -8.07 14.23 25.22
N LEU A 134 -9.22 14.89 25.08
CA LEU A 134 -9.29 16.30 24.69
C LEU A 134 -8.44 17.17 25.61
N ALA A 135 -8.55 16.97 26.93
CA ALA A 135 -7.80 17.71 27.94
C ALA A 135 -6.27 17.51 27.83
N GLU A 136 -5.81 16.26 27.60
CA GLU A 136 -4.38 15.98 27.41
C GLU A 136 -3.82 16.70 26.16
N LEU A 137 -4.58 16.76 25.08
CA LEU A 137 -4.17 17.50 23.87
C LEU A 137 -4.24 19.02 24.07
N ASP A 138 -5.20 19.52 24.85
CA ASP A 138 -5.30 20.94 25.22
C ASP A 138 -4.11 21.38 26.08
N ASP A 139 -3.67 20.54 27.03
CA ASP A 139 -2.47 20.78 27.84
C ASP A 139 -1.19 20.81 27.00
N VAL A 140 -1.10 19.94 25.99
CA VAL A 140 0.05 19.93 25.05
C VAL A 140 0.12 21.20 24.24
N ALA A 141 -1.02 21.71 23.76
CA ALA A 141 -1.07 22.86 22.86
C ALA A 141 -2.26 23.77 23.13
N PRO A 142 -2.21 24.59 24.19
CA PRO A 142 -3.31 25.49 24.56
C PRO A 142 -3.58 26.58 23.51
N ALA A 143 -2.58 26.92 22.69
CA ALA A 143 -2.67 27.98 21.68
C ALA A 143 -2.68 27.47 20.23
N ASN A 144 -2.50 26.16 20.00
CA ASN A 144 -2.38 25.58 18.65
C ASN A 144 -3.44 24.50 18.42
N PRO A 145 -4.08 24.44 17.25
CA PRO A 145 -4.91 23.31 16.89
C PRO A 145 -4.04 22.07 16.67
N ILE A 146 -4.41 20.96 17.31
CA ILE A 146 -3.79 19.63 17.14
C ILE A 146 -4.76 18.72 16.40
N ALA A 147 -4.22 17.90 15.50
CA ALA A 147 -4.87 16.74 14.92
C ALA A 147 -3.91 15.55 14.90
N VAL A 148 -4.31 14.43 15.49
CA VAL A 148 -3.56 13.16 15.49
C VAL A 148 -4.35 12.12 14.71
N LEU A 149 -3.85 11.78 13.52
CA LEU A 149 -4.46 10.75 12.68
C LEU A 149 -4.18 9.36 13.25
N HIS A 150 -5.23 8.57 13.33
CA HIS A 150 -5.12 7.16 13.70
C HIS A 150 -4.34 6.38 12.61
N ALA A 151 -3.71 5.27 12.99
CA ALA A 151 -2.97 4.40 12.07
C ALA A 151 -3.80 3.87 10.90
N SER A 152 -5.13 3.76 11.08
CA SER A 152 -6.04 3.39 9.99
C SER A 152 -6.33 4.51 9.00
N TRP A 153 -6.01 5.76 9.33
CA TRP A 153 -6.35 6.98 8.58
C TRP A 153 -7.85 7.28 8.46
N HIS A 154 -8.71 6.46 9.08
CA HIS A 154 -10.17 6.62 9.11
C HIS A 154 -10.69 7.31 10.37
N SER A 155 -9.79 7.78 11.24
CA SER A 155 -10.14 8.52 12.47
C SER A 155 -9.05 9.53 12.81
N ALA A 156 -9.44 10.59 13.50
CA ALA A 156 -8.53 11.57 14.04
C ALA A 156 -8.95 12.00 15.45
N MET A 157 -7.98 12.15 16.34
CA MET A 157 -8.19 12.81 17.63
C MET A 157 -7.72 14.25 17.54
N VAL A 158 -8.58 15.21 17.92
CA VAL A 158 -8.31 16.65 17.85
C VAL A 158 -8.50 17.33 19.20
N ASN A 159 -7.85 18.48 19.41
CA ASN A 159 -8.01 19.28 20.61
C ASN A 159 -9.12 20.34 20.49
N SER A 160 -9.42 21.08 21.56
CA SER A 160 -10.46 22.12 21.61
C SER A 160 -10.22 23.25 20.61
N GLN A 161 -8.96 23.63 20.36
CA GLN A 161 -8.62 24.64 19.35
C GLN A 161 -8.96 24.17 17.93
N ALA A 162 -8.73 22.89 17.66
CA ALA A 162 -9.09 22.28 16.38
C ALA A 162 -10.61 22.18 16.22
N LEU A 163 -11.35 21.68 17.21
CA LEU A 163 -12.83 21.65 17.19
C LEU A 163 -13.41 23.03 16.90
N LYS A 164 -12.92 24.06 17.61
CA LYS A 164 -13.32 25.45 17.40
C LYS A 164 -13.06 25.91 15.96
N ARG A 165 -11.89 25.58 15.41
CA ARG A 165 -11.52 25.95 14.04
C ARG A 165 -12.36 25.23 12.99
N MET A 166 -12.81 24.01 13.30
CA MET A 166 -13.71 23.20 12.46
C MET A 166 -15.20 23.60 12.60
N GLY A 167 -15.53 24.45 13.58
CA GLY A 167 -16.92 24.81 13.87
C GLY A 167 -17.73 23.67 14.49
N ILE A 168 -17.06 22.72 15.16
CA ILE A 168 -17.68 21.56 15.79
C ILE A 168 -17.96 21.87 17.27
N ASP A 169 -19.23 21.75 17.65
CA ASP A 169 -19.72 21.92 19.02
C ASP A 169 -20.75 20.85 19.42
N GLY A 170 -21.40 21.02 20.58
CA GLY A 170 -22.42 20.10 21.07
C GLY A 170 -23.68 20.00 20.19
N ALA A 171 -23.96 21.01 19.38
CA ALA A 171 -25.12 21.07 18.51
C ALA A 171 -24.84 20.62 17.06
N THR A 172 -23.58 20.49 16.68
CA THR A 172 -23.15 20.10 15.33
C THR A 172 -23.63 18.68 15.03
N PRO A 173 -24.43 18.42 13.98
CA PRO A 173 -24.86 17.05 13.64
C PRO A 173 -23.72 16.25 13.04
N ASP A 174 -23.82 14.93 13.07
CA ASP A 174 -22.92 14.06 12.33
C ASP A 174 -23.11 14.29 10.83
N PRO A 175 -22.00 14.46 10.07
CA PRO A 175 -22.08 14.58 8.62
C PRO A 175 -22.44 13.23 7.98
N ALA A 176 -23.03 13.28 6.79
CA ALA A 176 -23.27 12.06 6.02
C ALA A 176 -21.95 11.32 5.76
N GLY A 177 -21.89 10.03 6.10
CA GLY A 177 -20.69 9.22 5.97
C GLY A 177 -19.62 9.50 7.04
N GLY A 178 -19.94 10.13 8.17
CA GLY A 178 -19.00 10.36 9.27
C GLY A 178 -19.68 10.40 10.62
N ALA A 179 -18.89 10.40 11.71
CA ALA A 179 -19.38 10.46 13.07
C ALA A 179 -18.48 11.32 13.96
N ILE A 180 -19.10 12.13 14.83
CA ILE A 180 -18.44 12.92 15.88
C ILE A 180 -18.67 12.18 17.20
N ALA A 181 -17.60 11.63 17.80
CA ALA A 181 -17.75 10.95 19.09
C ALA A 181 -18.10 11.96 20.19
N ARG A 182 -19.10 11.60 21.03
CA ARG A 182 -19.65 12.46 22.07
C ARG A 182 -19.62 11.79 23.43
N ASP A 183 -19.44 12.59 24.43
CA ASP A 183 -19.62 12.14 25.82
C ASP A 183 -21.10 11.79 26.06
N PRO A 184 -21.41 10.58 26.52
CA PRO A 184 -22.81 10.13 26.69
C PRO A 184 -23.63 10.94 27.69
N ALA A 185 -22.98 11.56 28.68
CA ALA A 185 -23.64 12.30 29.74
C ALA A 185 -23.93 13.75 29.36
N SER A 186 -23.00 14.42 28.69
CA SER A 186 -23.08 15.83 28.34
C SER A 186 -23.47 16.11 26.89
N GLY A 187 -23.30 15.13 26.00
CA GLY A 187 -23.45 15.32 24.55
C GLY A 187 -22.31 16.12 23.91
N ALA A 188 -21.30 16.53 24.67
CA ALA A 188 -20.18 17.30 24.16
C ALA A 188 -19.25 16.45 23.27
N PRO A 189 -18.67 17.02 22.19
CA PRO A 189 -17.65 16.32 21.39
C PRO A 189 -16.44 15.94 22.24
N THR A 190 -15.99 14.71 22.09
CA THR A 190 -14.78 14.20 22.80
C THR A 190 -13.48 14.55 22.10
N GLY A 191 -13.54 15.08 20.89
CA GLY A 191 -12.39 15.31 20.00
C GLY A 191 -12.10 14.15 19.07
N LEU A 192 -12.72 12.99 19.22
CA LEU A 192 -12.55 11.87 18.29
C LEU A 192 -13.55 12.00 17.13
N LEU A 193 -13.00 12.02 15.92
CA LEU A 193 -13.72 12.21 14.67
C LEU A 193 -13.50 11.00 13.75
N HIS A 194 -14.54 10.57 13.06
CA HIS A 194 -14.48 9.42 12.14
C HIS A 194 -14.91 9.83 10.74
N GLU A 195 -14.22 9.31 9.72
CA GLU A 195 -14.55 9.43 8.30
C GLU A 195 -14.81 10.89 7.87
N ALA A 196 -15.96 11.16 7.25
CA ALA A 196 -16.31 12.52 6.78
C ALA A 196 -16.30 13.58 7.89
N ALA A 197 -16.44 13.23 9.18
CA ALA A 197 -16.33 14.17 10.28
C ALA A 197 -14.91 14.71 10.48
N MET A 198 -13.88 14.05 9.93
CA MET A 198 -12.50 14.57 9.99
C MET A 198 -12.32 15.88 9.22
N GLY A 199 -13.12 16.13 8.19
CA GLY A 199 -13.15 17.43 7.47
C GLY A 199 -11.75 17.94 7.15
N ILE A 200 -11.39 19.14 7.67
CA ILE A 200 -10.10 19.81 7.41
C ILE A 200 -8.86 19.11 8.00
N VAL A 201 -9.02 17.98 8.69
CA VAL A 201 -7.89 17.14 9.13
C VAL A 201 -7.80 15.83 8.33
N SER A 202 -8.62 15.71 7.29
CA SER A 202 -8.63 14.57 6.37
C SER A 202 -7.43 14.56 5.43
N PHE A 203 -7.29 13.47 4.71
CA PHE A 203 -6.33 13.33 3.60
C PHE A 203 -6.43 14.46 2.57
N GLU A 204 -7.63 14.81 2.18
CA GLU A 204 -7.85 15.82 1.13
C GLU A 204 -7.22 17.16 1.51
N THR A 205 -7.37 17.56 2.76
CA THR A 205 -6.73 18.80 3.25
C THR A 205 -5.21 18.68 3.28
N MET A 206 -4.65 17.55 3.67
CA MET A 206 -3.21 17.32 3.62
C MET A 206 -2.68 17.43 2.18
N VAL A 207 -3.41 16.91 1.21
CA VAL A 207 -3.08 17.04 -0.22
C VAL A 207 -3.10 18.51 -0.64
N GLU A 208 -4.14 19.28 -0.28
CA GLU A 208 -4.22 20.71 -0.61
C GLU A 208 -3.06 21.51 0.01
N GLU A 209 -2.76 21.26 1.27
CA GLU A 209 -1.61 21.90 1.95
C GLU A 209 -0.28 21.54 1.27
N PHE A 210 -0.08 20.28 0.88
CA PHE A 210 1.10 19.85 0.16
C PHE A 210 1.23 20.53 -1.21
N LEU A 211 0.14 20.67 -1.93
CA LEU A 211 0.10 21.34 -3.23
C LEU A 211 0.39 22.84 -3.16
N GLN A 212 0.24 23.47 -1.99
CA GLN A 212 0.63 24.89 -1.76
C GLN A 212 2.14 25.05 -1.50
N LEU A 213 2.88 23.96 -1.26
CA LEU A 213 4.34 24.03 -1.08
C LEU A 213 5.02 24.41 -2.40
N PRO A 214 6.20 25.06 -2.34
CA PRO A 214 7.05 25.22 -3.52
C PRO A 214 7.34 23.87 -4.18
N ARG A 215 7.31 23.82 -5.51
CA ARG A 215 7.51 22.57 -6.29
C ARG A 215 8.79 21.84 -5.89
N GLU A 216 9.87 22.57 -5.63
CA GLU A 216 11.13 22.00 -5.15
C GLU A 216 10.96 21.19 -3.86
N GLN A 217 10.15 21.65 -2.91
CA GLN A 217 9.89 20.94 -1.67
C GLN A 217 9.00 19.70 -1.89
N GLN A 218 8.04 19.77 -2.82
CA GLN A 218 7.23 18.63 -3.21
C GLN A 218 8.10 17.53 -3.84
N LEU A 219 8.99 17.91 -4.76
CA LEU A 219 9.91 17.00 -5.43
C LEU A 219 10.95 16.40 -4.47
N ALA A 220 11.49 17.20 -3.55
CA ALA A 220 12.41 16.70 -2.53
C ALA A 220 11.76 15.68 -1.61
N ALA A 221 10.51 15.90 -1.18
CA ALA A 221 9.77 14.95 -0.37
C ALA A 221 9.53 13.63 -1.13
N LEU A 222 9.12 13.72 -2.40
CA LEU A 222 8.90 12.54 -3.24
C LEU A 222 10.20 11.77 -3.50
N ALA A 223 11.30 12.45 -3.79
CA ALA A 223 12.61 11.83 -3.98
C ALA A 223 13.05 11.03 -2.74
N ALA A 224 12.86 11.60 -1.53
CA ALA A 224 13.18 10.93 -0.28
C ALA A 224 12.31 9.68 -0.06
N GLY A 225 10.99 9.79 -0.18
CA GLY A 225 10.10 8.64 -0.01
C GLY A 225 10.31 7.54 -1.06
N SER A 226 10.56 7.91 -2.32
CA SER A 226 10.89 6.98 -3.39
C SER A 226 12.22 6.25 -3.12
N ALA A 227 13.22 6.93 -2.54
CA ALA A 227 14.48 6.32 -2.15
C ALA A 227 14.31 5.32 -0.98
N GLU A 228 13.44 5.62 -0.01
CA GLU A 228 13.10 4.69 1.07
C GLU A 228 12.42 3.43 0.52
N PHE A 229 11.50 3.57 -0.44
CA PHE A 229 10.87 2.42 -1.10
C PHE A 229 11.89 1.57 -1.85
N ALA A 230 12.79 2.21 -2.61
CA ALA A 230 13.88 1.51 -3.29
C ALA A 230 14.81 0.77 -2.31
N ALA A 231 15.11 1.34 -1.14
CA ALA A 231 15.91 0.68 -0.09
C ALA A 231 15.22 -0.57 0.48
N LEU A 232 13.91 -0.68 0.36
CA LEU A 232 13.13 -1.86 0.72
C LEU A 232 12.93 -2.84 -0.45
N GLY A 233 13.55 -2.57 -1.61
CA GLY A 233 13.42 -3.39 -2.81
C GLY A 233 12.15 -3.19 -3.61
N ILE A 234 11.35 -2.16 -3.29
CA ILE A 234 10.14 -1.81 -4.04
C ILE A 234 10.56 -1.10 -5.32
N THR A 235 10.47 -1.81 -6.44
CA THR A 235 10.79 -1.27 -7.77
C THR A 235 9.59 -0.65 -8.44
N THR A 236 8.38 -1.02 -8.01
CA THR A 236 7.10 -0.47 -8.48
C THR A 236 6.14 -0.30 -7.32
N SER A 237 5.53 0.87 -7.19
CA SER A 237 4.48 1.15 -6.20
C SER A 237 3.20 1.64 -6.87
N CYS A 238 2.04 1.14 -6.42
CA CYS A 238 0.75 1.67 -6.84
C CYS A 238 0.31 2.73 -5.83
N ASP A 239 0.30 3.99 -6.25
CA ASP A 239 -0.17 5.09 -5.40
C ASP A 239 -1.66 5.30 -5.59
N ALA A 240 -2.43 4.79 -4.66
CA ALA A 240 -3.88 4.93 -4.63
C ALA A 240 -4.28 6.37 -4.21
N MET A 241 -5.45 6.83 -4.69
CA MET A 241 -6.01 8.14 -4.37
C MET A 241 -5.22 9.33 -4.93
N CYS A 242 -4.80 9.25 -6.19
CA CYS A 242 -4.19 10.37 -6.91
C CYS A 242 -5.24 11.31 -7.53
N LYS A 243 -4.91 12.59 -7.65
CA LYS A 243 -5.59 13.56 -8.52
C LYS A 243 -4.61 14.14 -9.53
N PRO A 244 -5.08 14.77 -10.63
CA PRO A 244 -4.20 15.22 -11.71
C PRO A 244 -3.01 16.07 -11.27
N SER A 245 -3.20 16.93 -10.26
CA SER A 245 -2.13 17.76 -9.69
C SER A 245 -1.04 16.94 -8.98
N LEU A 246 -1.37 15.81 -8.35
CA LEU A 246 -0.40 14.88 -7.76
C LEU A 246 0.33 14.08 -8.85
N VAL A 247 -0.39 13.62 -9.88
CA VAL A 247 0.22 12.94 -11.02
C VAL A 247 1.24 13.84 -11.74
N ALA A 248 0.96 15.14 -11.81
CA ALA A 248 1.90 16.11 -12.38
C ALA A 248 3.21 16.21 -11.58
N ILE A 249 3.20 15.95 -10.25
CA ILE A 249 4.43 15.90 -9.45
C ILE A 249 5.27 14.67 -9.82
N TYR A 250 4.63 13.52 -10.04
CA TYR A 250 5.31 12.31 -10.49
C TYR A 250 6.01 12.51 -11.84
N HIS A 251 5.33 13.11 -12.81
CA HIS A 251 5.93 13.39 -14.11
C HIS A 251 7.06 14.44 -14.04
N ASP A 252 6.95 15.43 -13.14
CA ASP A 252 8.04 16.38 -12.90
C ASP A 252 9.27 15.67 -12.29
N ALA A 253 9.05 14.77 -11.33
CA ALA A 253 10.11 13.99 -10.73
C ALA A 253 10.75 13.00 -11.72
N GLU A 254 9.95 12.36 -12.58
CA GLU A 254 10.42 11.51 -13.67
C GLU A 254 11.35 12.27 -14.61
N ARG A 255 10.93 13.45 -15.11
CA ARG A 255 11.73 14.29 -16.00
C ARG A 255 13.06 14.73 -15.38
N GLN A 256 13.14 14.82 -14.07
CA GLN A 256 14.36 15.22 -13.33
C GLN A 256 15.18 14.02 -12.82
N GLY A 257 14.77 12.77 -13.12
CA GLY A 257 15.47 11.56 -12.66
C GLY A 257 15.43 11.35 -11.14
N LEU A 258 14.41 11.91 -10.47
CA LEU A 258 14.28 11.87 -9.01
C LEU A 258 13.57 10.61 -8.50
N LEU A 259 12.80 9.93 -9.35
CA LEU A 259 12.11 8.69 -8.98
C LEU A 259 13.11 7.53 -8.90
N LYS A 260 13.06 6.78 -7.81
CA LYS A 260 13.86 5.58 -7.56
C LYS A 260 13.05 4.28 -7.68
N SER A 261 11.73 4.40 -7.89
CA SER A 261 10.80 3.30 -8.18
C SER A 261 9.78 3.77 -9.20
N ARG A 262 9.23 2.82 -9.97
CA ARG A 262 8.09 3.10 -10.86
C ARG A 262 6.85 3.41 -10.04
N VAL A 263 5.98 4.24 -10.59
CA VAL A 263 4.72 4.63 -9.95
C VAL A 263 3.54 4.31 -10.87
N VAL A 264 2.61 3.52 -10.37
CA VAL A 264 1.28 3.34 -10.95
C VAL A 264 0.34 4.29 -10.19
N ALA A 265 0.09 5.45 -10.76
CA ALA A 265 -0.80 6.44 -10.17
C ALA A 265 -2.26 6.04 -10.41
N MET A 266 -3.02 5.81 -9.33
CA MET A 266 -4.43 5.42 -9.41
C MET A 266 -5.32 6.64 -9.13
N PRO A 267 -6.02 7.19 -10.14
CA PRO A 267 -6.91 8.32 -9.95
C PRO A 267 -8.03 7.97 -8.97
N TYR A 268 -8.27 8.84 -7.98
CA TYR A 268 -9.38 8.67 -7.06
C TYR A 268 -10.66 9.29 -7.63
N TYR A 269 -11.68 8.47 -7.77
CA TYR A 269 -12.93 8.83 -8.44
C TYR A 269 -13.51 10.16 -7.99
N ASP A 270 -13.68 10.34 -6.68
CA ASP A 270 -14.32 11.53 -6.13
C ASP A 270 -13.51 12.83 -6.28
N TRP A 271 -12.18 12.72 -6.47
CA TRP A 271 -11.30 13.88 -6.66
C TRP A 271 -11.06 14.23 -8.13
N CYS A 272 -11.35 13.31 -9.03
CA CYS A 272 -11.06 13.46 -10.45
C CYS A 272 -12.31 13.77 -11.30
N LEU A 273 -13.51 13.81 -10.72
CA LEU A 273 -14.73 14.16 -11.47
C LEU A 273 -14.69 15.60 -11.98
N PRO A 274 -15.07 15.85 -13.25
CA PRO A 274 -15.50 14.90 -14.28
C PRO A 274 -14.35 14.39 -15.19
N ASP A 275 -13.10 14.69 -14.89
CA ASP A 275 -11.98 14.49 -15.81
C ASP A 275 -11.03 13.38 -15.33
N PHE A 276 -11.28 12.13 -15.77
CA PHE A 276 -10.36 11.00 -15.53
C PHE A 276 -9.22 10.94 -16.57
N GLY A 277 -9.08 11.97 -17.39
CA GLY A 277 -8.22 11.92 -18.57
C GLY A 277 -8.84 11.07 -19.69
N GLN A 278 -8.90 11.60 -20.89
CA GLN A 278 -9.40 10.91 -22.06
C GLN A 278 -8.42 9.80 -22.49
N GLY A 279 -8.79 8.57 -22.17
CA GLY A 279 -8.09 7.38 -22.61
C GLY A 279 -6.89 6.96 -21.75
N PRO A 280 -6.42 5.73 -21.92
CA PRO A 280 -5.31 5.21 -21.16
C PRO A 280 -4.02 5.82 -21.69
N ALA A 281 -3.53 6.88 -21.09
CA ALA A 281 -2.12 7.20 -21.15
C ALA A 281 -1.36 6.13 -20.38
N ARG A 282 -1.44 4.90 -20.86
CA ARG A 282 -0.68 3.78 -20.34
C ARG A 282 0.74 3.96 -20.84
N SER A 283 1.67 4.26 -19.95
CA SER A 283 3.06 4.12 -20.30
C SER A 283 3.89 3.69 -19.14
N PHE A 284 4.24 2.45 -19.12
CA PHE A 284 5.59 2.08 -18.77
C PHE A 284 6.41 2.00 -20.09
N GLY A 285 6.93 0.97 -20.52
CA GLY A 285 8.00 0.93 -21.48
C GLY A 285 9.29 1.40 -20.82
N ALA A 286 9.90 2.46 -21.30
CA ALA A 286 11.05 3.11 -20.67
C ALA A 286 10.67 4.12 -19.56
N GLY A 287 9.37 4.45 -19.41
CA GLY A 287 8.90 5.41 -18.41
C GLY A 287 8.84 4.87 -17.00
N MET A 288 8.74 5.80 -16.03
CA MET A 288 8.65 5.49 -14.60
C MET A 288 7.24 5.72 -14.04
N VAL A 289 6.36 6.40 -14.78
CA VAL A 289 4.99 6.73 -14.35
C VAL A 289 3.96 6.14 -15.31
N LYS A 290 2.92 5.53 -14.74
CA LYS A 290 1.79 4.95 -15.47
C LYS A 290 0.48 5.30 -14.78
N GLN A 291 -0.58 5.56 -15.55
CA GLN A 291 -1.93 5.60 -14.99
C GLN A 291 -2.40 4.18 -14.67
N GLY A 292 -2.88 3.97 -13.44
CA GLY A 292 -3.46 2.72 -12.96
C GLY A 292 -4.97 2.68 -13.00
N ALA A 293 -5.54 1.75 -12.22
CA ALA A 293 -6.98 1.62 -12.04
C ALA A 293 -7.61 2.88 -11.44
N ILE A 294 -8.88 3.13 -11.76
CA ILE A 294 -9.66 4.16 -11.07
C ILE A 294 -10.02 3.64 -9.67
N LYS A 295 -9.55 4.33 -8.64
CA LYS A 295 -9.76 3.98 -7.24
C LYS A 295 -11.09 4.54 -6.74
N LEU A 296 -11.86 3.69 -6.05
CA LEU A 296 -13.05 4.06 -5.29
C LEU A 296 -12.93 3.54 -3.85
N SER A 297 -13.72 4.14 -2.94
CA SER A 297 -13.89 3.64 -1.58
C SER A 297 -15.33 3.19 -1.36
N GLY A 298 -15.50 1.95 -0.85
CA GLY A 298 -16.80 1.36 -0.53
C GLY A 298 -17.17 1.51 0.95
N ASP A 299 -16.20 1.36 1.85
CA ASP A 299 -16.38 1.44 3.31
C ASP A 299 -15.13 1.93 4.02
N GLY A 300 -15.10 1.85 5.34
CA GLY A 300 -13.97 2.22 6.17
C GLY A 300 -13.09 1.02 6.61
N SER A 301 -12.52 1.04 7.83
CA SER A 301 -11.51 0.10 8.31
C SER A 301 -11.98 -0.78 9.46
N LEU A 302 -11.35 -1.98 9.63
CA LEU A 302 -11.61 -2.86 10.78
C LEU A 302 -11.06 -2.26 12.08
N SER A 303 -9.84 -1.73 12.07
CA SER A 303 -9.21 -1.13 13.25
C SER A 303 -9.95 0.12 13.72
N GLY A 304 -10.50 0.91 12.79
CA GLY A 304 -11.36 2.07 13.06
C GLY A 304 -12.82 1.72 13.38
N ARG A 305 -13.22 0.45 13.24
CA ARG A 305 -14.62 -0.02 13.39
C ARG A 305 -15.61 0.71 12.48
N THR A 306 -15.15 1.09 11.29
CA THR A 306 -15.93 1.78 10.26
C THR A 306 -16.16 0.91 9.02
N ALA A 307 -15.49 -0.26 8.92
CA ALA A 307 -15.76 -1.24 7.88
C ALA A 307 -17.21 -1.74 7.95
N ALA A 308 -17.87 -1.83 6.80
CA ALA A 308 -19.28 -2.21 6.71
C ALA A 308 -19.44 -3.73 6.84
N VAL A 309 -19.79 -4.18 8.03
CA VAL A 309 -19.93 -5.60 8.40
C VAL A 309 -21.39 -6.01 8.59
N SER A 310 -21.71 -7.28 8.32
CA SER A 310 -23.06 -7.84 8.50
C SER A 310 -23.42 -8.03 9.98
N GLU A 311 -22.45 -8.42 10.80
CA GLU A 311 -22.61 -8.55 12.25
C GLU A 311 -21.89 -7.39 12.96
N PRO A 312 -22.48 -6.80 14.01
CA PRO A 312 -21.87 -5.68 14.72
C PRO A 312 -20.47 -6.01 15.26
N PHE A 313 -19.63 -5.00 15.39
CA PHE A 313 -18.38 -5.11 16.13
C PHE A 313 -18.64 -5.50 17.60
N LEU A 314 -17.75 -6.30 18.19
CA LEU A 314 -17.94 -6.85 19.54
C LEU A 314 -18.23 -5.76 20.58
N GLY A 315 -19.26 -6.01 21.39
CA GLY A 315 -19.67 -5.11 22.46
C GLY A 315 -20.32 -3.82 22.02
N THR A 316 -20.69 -3.72 20.74
CA THR A 316 -21.33 -2.52 20.15
C THR A 316 -22.56 -2.89 19.32
N GLY A 317 -23.37 -1.89 18.95
CA GLY A 317 -24.38 -2.02 17.88
C GLY A 317 -23.87 -1.54 16.51
N ASN A 318 -22.59 -1.22 16.40
CA ASN A 318 -21.99 -0.61 15.22
C ASN A 318 -21.71 -1.67 14.13
N THR A 319 -22.21 -1.44 12.93
CA THR A 319 -21.98 -2.27 11.73
C THR A 319 -21.17 -1.54 10.65
N GLY A 320 -20.50 -0.44 10.99
CA GLY A 320 -19.74 0.36 10.05
C GLY A 320 -20.59 1.15 9.05
N ILE A 321 -19.92 1.72 8.04
CA ILE A 321 -20.48 2.71 7.12
C ILE A 321 -20.22 2.27 5.68
N LEU A 322 -21.28 2.17 4.84
CA LEU A 322 -21.13 2.15 3.38
C LEU A 322 -21.10 3.59 2.86
N TYR A 323 -20.13 3.90 1.99
CA TYR A 323 -19.98 5.26 1.45
C TYR A 323 -20.96 5.57 0.32
N ARG A 324 -21.52 4.54 -0.33
CA ARG A 324 -22.47 4.67 -1.44
C ARG A 324 -23.61 3.68 -1.33
N ASP A 325 -24.76 4.02 -1.87
CA ASP A 325 -25.81 3.06 -2.15
C ASP A 325 -25.45 2.16 -3.34
N GLN A 326 -26.13 1.01 -3.44
CA GLN A 326 -25.88 0.01 -4.48
C GLN A 326 -26.04 0.56 -5.89
N GLN A 327 -27.13 1.28 -6.14
CA GLN A 327 -27.46 1.80 -7.47
C GLN A 327 -26.43 2.83 -7.96
N SER A 328 -25.94 3.66 -7.04
CA SER A 328 -24.88 4.64 -7.33
C SER A 328 -23.56 3.95 -7.71
N LEU A 329 -23.18 2.91 -6.96
CA LEU A 329 -21.95 2.16 -7.24
C LEU A 329 -22.03 1.42 -8.58
N GLU A 330 -23.16 0.77 -8.87
CA GLU A 330 -23.39 0.07 -10.15
C GLU A 330 -23.28 1.01 -11.35
N ARG A 331 -23.87 2.20 -11.28
CA ARG A 331 -23.75 3.20 -12.35
C ARG A 331 -22.29 3.60 -12.60
N ILE A 332 -21.55 3.87 -11.53
CA ILE A 332 -20.12 4.23 -11.64
C ILE A 332 -19.33 3.09 -12.30
N VAL A 333 -19.56 1.84 -11.86
CA VAL A 333 -18.86 0.67 -12.44
C VAL A 333 -19.19 0.51 -13.92
N LEU A 334 -20.46 0.63 -14.32
CA LEU A 334 -20.88 0.56 -15.72
C LEU A 334 -20.22 1.66 -16.56
N ASP A 335 -20.20 2.89 -16.06
CA ASP A 335 -19.63 4.03 -16.79
C ASP A 335 -18.11 3.91 -16.98
N LEU A 336 -17.38 3.49 -15.95
CA LEU A 336 -15.92 3.31 -16.01
C LEU A 336 -15.54 2.10 -16.85
N ASP A 337 -16.28 0.99 -16.73
CA ASP A 337 -16.06 -0.20 -17.55
C ASP A 337 -16.29 0.08 -19.02
N ALA A 338 -17.33 0.82 -19.39
CA ALA A 338 -17.62 1.22 -20.76
C ALA A 338 -16.51 2.10 -21.38
N GLN A 339 -15.76 2.82 -20.57
CA GLN A 339 -14.58 3.58 -20.98
C GLN A 339 -13.31 2.72 -21.12
N GLY A 340 -13.38 1.41 -20.84
CA GLY A 340 -12.23 0.51 -20.91
C GLY A 340 -11.25 0.66 -19.75
N LEU A 341 -11.67 1.28 -18.65
CA LEU A 341 -10.82 1.54 -17.49
C LEU A 341 -10.84 0.37 -16.51
N GLN A 342 -9.69 0.03 -15.94
CA GLN A 342 -9.61 -0.86 -14.79
C GLN A 342 -10.17 -0.13 -13.56
N ILE A 343 -10.91 -0.85 -12.72
CA ILE A 343 -11.52 -0.32 -11.51
C ILE A 343 -10.95 -1.05 -10.30
N ALA A 344 -10.64 -0.30 -9.24
CA ALA A 344 -10.14 -0.80 -7.97
C ALA A 344 -11.00 -0.23 -6.83
N ILE A 345 -11.75 -1.09 -6.13
CA ILE A 345 -12.67 -0.63 -5.09
C ILE A 345 -12.22 -1.16 -3.73
N HIS A 346 -11.95 -0.22 -2.79
CA HIS A 346 -11.74 -0.55 -1.40
C HIS A 346 -13.01 -1.18 -0.80
N ALA A 347 -12.88 -2.38 -0.26
CA ALA A 347 -13.94 -3.07 0.46
C ALA A 347 -13.34 -3.99 1.52
N ILE A 348 -13.55 -3.65 2.79
CA ILE A 348 -13.01 -4.39 3.94
C ILE A 348 -14.08 -5.23 4.61
N GLY A 349 -15.23 -4.66 4.95
CA GLY A 349 -16.34 -5.39 5.55
C GLY A 349 -17.05 -6.30 4.55
N ASP A 350 -17.61 -7.40 5.03
CA ASP A 350 -18.32 -8.38 4.20
C ASP A 350 -19.54 -7.79 3.47
N ARG A 351 -20.21 -6.78 4.04
CA ARG A 351 -21.27 -6.04 3.36
C ARG A 351 -20.73 -5.19 2.21
N ALA A 352 -19.58 -4.54 2.39
CA ALA A 352 -18.95 -3.76 1.34
C ALA A 352 -18.46 -4.67 0.21
N VAL A 353 -17.81 -5.79 0.54
CA VAL A 353 -17.37 -6.77 -0.46
C VAL A 353 -18.56 -7.31 -1.24
N ALA A 354 -19.67 -7.66 -0.58
CA ALA A 354 -20.90 -8.11 -1.25
C ALA A 354 -21.45 -7.04 -2.21
N GLN A 355 -21.45 -5.77 -1.79
CA GLN A 355 -21.88 -4.65 -2.61
C GLN A 355 -21.00 -4.48 -3.86
N VAL A 356 -19.69 -4.58 -3.71
CA VAL A 356 -18.72 -4.45 -4.82
C VAL A 356 -18.85 -5.62 -5.78
N VAL A 357 -18.96 -6.86 -5.29
CA VAL A 357 -19.18 -8.06 -6.14
C VAL A 357 -20.49 -7.93 -6.93
N ALA A 358 -21.56 -7.43 -6.30
CA ALA A 358 -22.82 -7.17 -6.99
C ALA A 358 -22.67 -6.11 -8.10
N ALA A 359 -21.92 -5.03 -7.83
CA ALA A 359 -21.66 -3.99 -8.85
C ALA A 359 -20.81 -4.54 -10.02
N TYR A 360 -19.75 -5.29 -9.75
CA TYR A 360 -18.96 -5.94 -10.81
C TYR A 360 -19.76 -6.98 -11.60
N SER A 361 -20.80 -7.56 -11.02
CA SER A 361 -21.69 -8.50 -11.72
C SER A 361 -22.47 -7.84 -12.87
N GLN A 362 -22.54 -6.51 -12.93
CA GLN A 362 -23.15 -5.77 -14.03
C GLN A 362 -22.27 -5.79 -15.29
N VAL A 363 -20.95 -5.94 -15.13
CA VAL A 363 -19.96 -5.87 -16.22
C VAL A 363 -19.21 -7.19 -16.46
N ILE A 364 -19.11 -8.05 -15.44
CA ILE A 364 -18.45 -9.36 -15.54
C ILE A 364 -19.49 -10.47 -15.25
N ARG A 365 -19.75 -11.31 -16.25
CA ARG A 365 -20.62 -12.48 -16.08
C ARG A 365 -19.87 -13.61 -15.37
N ALA A 366 -20.56 -14.35 -14.50
CA ALA A 366 -19.99 -15.53 -13.86
C ALA A 366 -19.44 -16.53 -14.90
N GLY A 367 -18.25 -17.08 -14.65
CA GLY A 367 -17.52 -17.98 -15.54
C GLY A 367 -16.90 -17.31 -16.78
N ARG A 368 -16.78 -15.99 -16.77
CA ARG A 368 -16.06 -15.23 -17.80
C ARG A 368 -14.82 -14.58 -17.23
N GLU A 369 -13.78 -14.48 -18.06
CA GLU A 369 -12.54 -13.78 -17.74
C GLU A 369 -12.80 -12.28 -17.44
N ASN A 370 -12.12 -11.77 -16.46
CA ASN A 370 -12.07 -10.36 -16.11
C ASN A 370 -10.98 -9.65 -16.94
N GLU A 371 -11.25 -9.45 -18.24
CA GLU A 371 -10.28 -8.90 -19.21
C GLU A 371 -9.62 -7.59 -18.74
N LYS A 372 -10.35 -6.77 -17.99
CA LYS A 372 -9.85 -5.50 -17.44
C LYS A 372 -9.17 -5.64 -16.10
N ARG A 373 -9.20 -6.85 -15.53
CA ARG A 373 -8.60 -7.14 -14.20
C ARG A 373 -9.14 -6.22 -13.11
N HIS A 374 -10.48 -5.98 -13.11
CA HIS A 374 -11.12 -5.24 -12.01
C HIS A 374 -10.80 -5.88 -10.68
N ARG A 375 -10.53 -5.06 -9.66
CA ARG A 375 -9.98 -5.57 -8.42
C ARG A 375 -10.69 -5.06 -7.18
N ILE A 376 -10.66 -5.85 -6.14
CA ILE A 376 -11.08 -5.47 -4.79
C ILE A 376 -9.82 -5.20 -3.98
N GLU A 377 -9.76 -4.00 -3.40
CA GLU A 377 -8.71 -3.64 -2.47
C GLU A 377 -9.06 -4.15 -1.08
N HIS A 378 -8.09 -4.71 -0.39
CA HIS A 378 -8.17 -5.30 0.95
C HIS A 378 -8.90 -6.64 0.99
N ALA A 379 -10.17 -6.72 0.61
CA ALA A 379 -11.00 -7.92 0.75
C ALA A 379 -10.92 -8.49 2.19
N GLY A 380 -11.23 -7.63 3.17
CA GLY A 380 -10.84 -7.85 4.57
C GLY A 380 -11.62 -8.95 5.26
N VAL A 381 -12.95 -8.92 5.24
CA VAL A 381 -13.83 -9.93 5.86
C VAL A 381 -14.59 -10.67 4.77
N LEU A 382 -14.37 -11.97 4.66
CA LEU A 382 -14.98 -12.79 3.60
C LEU A 382 -15.72 -13.99 4.18
N SER A 383 -16.74 -14.42 3.47
CA SER A 383 -17.37 -15.74 3.67
C SER A 383 -17.01 -16.66 2.50
N PRO A 384 -17.14 -17.99 2.65
CA PRO A 384 -16.95 -18.93 1.51
C PRO A 384 -17.80 -18.56 0.29
N LEU A 385 -19.03 -18.08 0.49
CA LEU A 385 -19.91 -17.65 -0.60
C LEU A 385 -19.40 -16.40 -1.30
N LEU A 386 -18.82 -15.44 -0.57
CA LEU A 386 -18.20 -14.26 -1.18
C LEU A 386 -16.95 -14.64 -1.98
N ILE A 387 -16.09 -15.50 -1.43
CA ILE A 387 -14.89 -16.00 -2.14
C ILE A 387 -15.31 -16.69 -3.44
N GLN A 388 -16.31 -17.59 -3.40
CA GLN A 388 -16.80 -18.25 -4.61
C GLN A 388 -17.36 -17.22 -5.62
N SER A 389 -18.13 -16.23 -5.16
CA SER A 389 -18.70 -15.20 -6.03
C SER A 389 -17.63 -14.30 -6.67
N MET A 390 -16.52 -14.06 -5.97
CA MET A 390 -15.35 -13.36 -6.49
C MET A 390 -14.63 -14.22 -7.54
N ALA A 391 -14.41 -15.51 -7.25
CA ALA A 391 -13.78 -16.46 -8.15
C ALA A 391 -14.60 -16.69 -9.43
N ASP A 392 -15.93 -16.81 -9.33
CA ASP A 392 -16.82 -16.91 -10.48
C ASP A 392 -16.68 -15.74 -11.47
N ARG A 393 -16.13 -14.63 -11.04
CA ARG A 393 -15.93 -13.40 -11.83
C ARG A 393 -14.45 -13.08 -12.08
N ASP A 394 -13.58 -13.99 -11.72
CA ASP A 394 -12.13 -13.83 -11.91
C ASP A 394 -11.60 -12.48 -11.36
N LEU A 395 -12.12 -12.05 -10.19
CA LEU A 395 -11.74 -10.78 -9.59
C LEU A 395 -10.32 -10.85 -9.05
N VAL A 396 -9.58 -9.76 -9.21
CA VAL A 396 -8.24 -9.62 -8.63
C VAL A 396 -8.35 -9.04 -7.22
N VAL A 397 -7.50 -9.50 -6.32
CA VAL A 397 -7.43 -8.99 -4.93
C VAL A 397 -6.08 -8.34 -4.69
N ALA A 398 -6.07 -7.10 -4.18
CA ALA A 398 -4.86 -6.48 -3.63
C ALA A 398 -5.01 -6.35 -2.11
N THR A 399 -4.16 -7.05 -1.36
CA THR A 399 -4.33 -7.24 0.08
C THR A 399 -3.02 -7.04 0.86
N GLN A 400 -3.14 -6.81 2.19
CA GLN A 400 -2.04 -6.32 3.02
C GLN A 400 -1.71 -7.31 4.15
N PRO A 401 -0.83 -8.29 3.93
CA PRO A 401 -0.48 -9.26 4.97
C PRO A 401 0.10 -8.62 6.24
N ARG A 402 0.81 -7.52 6.09
CA ARG A 402 1.39 -6.78 7.20
C ARG A 402 0.35 -6.23 8.19
N MET A 403 -0.88 -5.97 7.74
CA MET A 403 -1.98 -5.55 8.63
C MET A 403 -2.31 -6.60 9.71
N LEU A 404 -2.14 -7.89 9.41
CA LEU A 404 -2.36 -8.94 10.41
C LEU A 404 -1.34 -8.86 11.55
N TYR A 405 -0.10 -8.51 11.26
CA TYR A 405 0.91 -8.31 12.30
C TYR A 405 0.65 -7.01 13.07
N GLU A 406 0.59 -5.87 12.39
CA GLU A 406 0.57 -4.57 13.04
C GLU A 406 -0.79 -4.20 13.68
N GLN A 407 -1.90 -4.71 13.13
CA GLN A 407 -3.27 -4.37 13.54
C GLN A 407 -4.10 -5.57 14.01
N GLY A 408 -3.59 -6.80 13.84
CA GLY A 408 -4.33 -8.04 14.10
C GLY A 408 -4.87 -8.17 15.52
N ASP A 409 -4.14 -7.66 16.53
CA ASP A 409 -4.61 -7.60 17.91
C ASP A 409 -5.83 -6.68 18.06
N GLY A 410 -5.88 -5.59 17.31
CA GLY A 410 -7.04 -4.70 17.21
C GLY A 410 -8.22 -5.37 16.51
N PHE A 411 -7.97 -6.13 15.45
CA PHE A 411 -9.00 -6.90 14.74
C PHE A 411 -9.61 -7.97 15.64
N LEU A 412 -8.77 -8.72 16.36
CA LEU A 412 -9.22 -9.76 17.30
C LEU A 412 -10.16 -9.19 18.37
N ARG A 413 -9.78 -8.05 18.94
CA ARG A 413 -10.62 -7.34 19.93
C ARG A 413 -11.91 -6.79 19.34
N SER A 414 -11.91 -6.37 18.10
CA SER A 414 -13.07 -5.76 17.44
C SER A 414 -14.03 -6.77 16.83
N CYS A 415 -13.50 -7.86 16.28
CA CYS A 415 -14.25 -8.87 15.54
C CYS A 415 -14.50 -10.17 16.32
N GLY A 416 -13.62 -10.51 17.27
CA GLY A 416 -13.63 -11.76 18.04
C GLY A 416 -13.11 -12.97 17.23
N GLU A 417 -12.69 -14.02 17.94
CA GLU A 417 -12.04 -15.20 17.36
C GLU A 417 -12.83 -15.88 16.24
N GLN A 418 -14.16 -15.97 16.38
CA GLN A 418 -15.00 -16.66 15.38
C GLN A 418 -14.94 -15.97 14.02
N ARG A 419 -14.98 -14.63 14.00
CA ARG A 419 -14.91 -13.85 12.75
C ARG A 419 -13.50 -13.82 12.18
N MET A 420 -12.46 -13.89 13.02
CA MET A 420 -11.06 -13.84 12.58
C MET A 420 -10.70 -14.96 11.60
N ARG A 421 -11.41 -16.09 11.59
CA ARG A 421 -11.23 -17.16 10.57
C ARG A 421 -11.51 -16.70 9.14
N TYR A 422 -12.27 -15.64 8.98
CA TYR A 422 -12.68 -15.08 7.70
C TYR A 422 -11.98 -13.75 7.40
N VAL A 423 -11.05 -13.32 8.26
CA VAL A 423 -10.32 -12.07 8.09
C VAL A 423 -9.04 -12.32 7.28
N TYR A 424 -8.97 -11.69 6.11
CA TYR A 424 -7.86 -11.83 5.16
C TYR A 424 -7.52 -13.30 4.84
N PRO A 425 -8.43 -14.10 4.27
CA PRO A 425 -8.27 -15.53 4.05
C PRO A 425 -7.48 -15.82 2.76
N TYR A 426 -6.18 -15.51 2.77
CA TYR A 426 -5.31 -15.53 1.57
C TYR A 426 -5.25 -16.89 0.90
N ARG A 427 -5.12 -17.98 1.70
CA ARG A 427 -5.05 -19.33 1.17
C ARG A 427 -6.35 -19.72 0.48
N SER A 428 -7.48 -19.46 1.13
CA SER A 428 -8.79 -19.73 0.53
C SER A 428 -8.99 -18.97 -0.79
N LEU A 429 -8.54 -17.71 -0.88
CA LEU A 429 -8.60 -16.94 -2.13
C LEU A 429 -7.77 -17.62 -3.24
N ILE A 430 -6.53 -17.98 -2.95
CA ILE A 430 -5.61 -18.65 -3.92
C ILE A 430 -6.15 -20.03 -4.33
N GLU A 431 -6.66 -20.83 -3.39
CA GLU A 431 -7.23 -22.16 -3.65
C GLU A 431 -8.50 -22.09 -4.52
N HIS A 432 -9.22 -20.98 -4.53
CA HIS A 432 -10.33 -20.72 -5.45
C HIS A 432 -9.87 -20.13 -6.80
N GLY A 433 -8.56 -20.02 -7.05
CA GLY A 433 -8.01 -19.57 -8.31
C GLY A 433 -7.91 -18.06 -8.49
N LEU A 434 -8.15 -17.25 -7.44
CA LEU A 434 -8.05 -15.81 -7.51
C LEU A 434 -6.58 -15.35 -7.57
N HIS A 435 -6.30 -14.31 -8.34
CA HIS A 435 -5.05 -13.59 -8.29
C HIS A 435 -4.99 -12.69 -7.05
N VAL A 436 -4.02 -12.95 -6.17
CA VAL A 436 -3.89 -12.27 -4.88
C VAL A 436 -2.56 -11.51 -4.84
N ALA A 437 -2.61 -10.22 -5.07
CA ALA A 437 -1.45 -9.32 -5.03
C ALA A 437 -1.18 -8.83 -3.61
N GLY A 438 0.10 -8.86 -3.21
CA GLY A 438 0.57 -8.30 -1.94
C GLY A 438 0.79 -6.79 -2.03
N SER A 439 0.55 -6.13 -0.92
CA SER A 439 0.71 -4.68 -0.80
C SER A 439 0.87 -4.26 0.66
N SER A 440 1.15 -2.99 0.89
CA SER A 440 1.34 -2.45 2.24
C SER A 440 0.20 -1.55 2.71
N ASP A 441 -0.43 -0.84 1.79
CA ASP A 441 -1.29 0.29 2.13
C ASP A 441 -0.53 1.39 2.93
N CYS A 442 0.81 1.46 2.72
CA CYS A 442 1.66 2.46 3.39
C CYS A 442 1.11 3.89 3.15
N PRO A 443 0.97 4.70 4.20
CA PRO A 443 1.58 4.60 5.53
C PRO A 443 0.73 3.89 6.61
N VAL A 444 -0.32 3.17 6.25
CA VAL A 444 -1.18 2.44 7.21
C VAL A 444 -0.37 1.39 7.97
N VAL A 445 0.46 0.61 7.25
CA VAL A 445 1.46 -0.29 7.84
C VAL A 445 2.81 -0.14 7.13
N SER A 446 3.85 -0.78 7.67
CA SER A 446 5.20 -0.75 7.08
C SER A 446 5.19 -1.22 5.61
N PRO A 447 5.85 -0.48 4.69
CA PRO A 447 5.91 -0.85 3.29
C PRO A 447 6.89 -2.01 2.98
N ASN A 448 7.57 -2.57 3.96
CA ASN A 448 8.60 -3.59 3.75
C ASN A 448 8.00 -4.90 3.19
N PRO A 449 8.24 -5.26 1.90
CA PRO A 449 7.65 -6.45 1.29
C PRO A 449 8.12 -7.76 1.94
N VAL A 450 9.37 -7.83 2.42
CA VAL A 450 9.90 -9.02 3.11
C VAL A 450 9.10 -9.28 4.38
N LEU A 451 8.74 -8.24 5.13
CA LEU A 451 7.88 -8.39 6.31
C LEU A 451 6.45 -8.73 5.92
N GLY A 452 5.91 -8.15 4.85
CA GLY A 452 4.58 -8.52 4.34
C GLY A 452 4.51 -9.99 3.95
N MET A 453 5.49 -10.49 3.20
CA MET A 453 5.60 -11.92 2.85
C MET A 453 5.71 -12.81 4.09
N ARG A 454 6.57 -12.44 5.05
CA ARG A 454 6.70 -13.15 6.34
C ARG A 454 5.35 -13.28 7.05
N ASP A 455 4.61 -12.19 7.11
CA ASP A 455 3.35 -12.15 7.85
C ASP A 455 2.23 -12.94 7.17
N ALA A 456 2.28 -13.10 5.84
CA ALA A 456 1.42 -14.04 5.12
C ALA A 456 1.72 -15.51 5.45
N VAL A 457 2.99 -15.84 5.69
CA VAL A 457 3.43 -17.20 6.08
C VAL A 457 3.14 -17.48 7.55
N LEU A 458 3.48 -16.56 8.45
CA LEU A 458 3.38 -16.78 9.89
C LEU A 458 1.98 -16.53 10.45
N ARG A 459 1.25 -15.56 9.91
CA ARG A 459 -0.06 -15.09 10.39
C ARG A 459 -0.13 -14.87 11.89
N ARG A 460 0.87 -14.16 12.41
CA ARG A 460 0.95 -13.81 13.83
C ARG A 460 0.79 -12.32 14.01
N THR A 461 0.10 -11.93 15.10
CA THR A 461 0.02 -10.54 15.53
C THR A 461 1.32 -10.09 16.20
N GLU A 462 1.44 -8.80 16.50
CA GLU A 462 2.58 -8.26 17.24
C GLU A 462 2.62 -8.77 18.69
N GLU A 463 1.46 -9.07 19.31
CA GLU A 463 1.36 -9.73 20.64
C GLU A 463 1.69 -11.24 20.56
N GLY A 464 1.81 -11.80 19.36
CA GLY A 464 2.17 -13.20 19.14
C GLY A 464 1.00 -14.14 18.89
N GLU A 465 -0.24 -13.64 18.89
CA GLU A 465 -1.45 -14.42 18.63
C GLU A 465 -1.47 -14.93 17.17
N GLU A 466 -1.76 -16.21 16.98
CA GLU A 466 -1.86 -16.84 15.68
C GLU A 466 -3.28 -16.69 15.11
N LEU A 467 -3.41 -16.03 13.95
CA LEU A 467 -4.70 -15.72 13.34
C LEU A 467 -5.04 -16.68 12.20
N ALA A 468 -6.12 -17.46 12.34
CA ALA A 468 -6.61 -18.39 11.32
C ALA A 468 -5.46 -19.21 10.69
N PRO A 469 -4.84 -20.15 11.41
CA PRO A 469 -3.66 -20.89 10.96
C PRO A 469 -3.87 -21.69 9.65
N GLY A 470 -5.11 -22.05 9.33
CA GLY A 470 -5.47 -22.68 8.05
C GLY A 470 -5.27 -21.78 6.83
N GLU A 471 -5.15 -20.47 7.03
CA GLU A 471 -4.96 -19.47 5.97
C GLU A 471 -3.49 -19.08 5.76
N LYS A 472 -2.54 -19.77 6.40
CA LYS A 472 -1.10 -19.57 6.16
C LYS A 472 -0.74 -19.94 4.72
N LEU A 473 0.10 -19.12 4.12
CA LEU A 473 0.70 -19.39 2.81
C LEU A 473 2.03 -20.12 2.98
N ASP A 474 2.44 -20.82 1.96
CA ASP A 474 3.84 -21.22 1.83
C ASP A 474 4.71 -20.03 1.34
N THR A 475 6.04 -20.20 1.41
CA THR A 475 6.97 -19.12 1.06
C THR A 475 6.92 -18.75 -0.43
N VAL A 476 6.60 -19.71 -1.31
CA VAL A 476 6.49 -19.47 -2.77
C VAL A 476 5.24 -18.66 -3.09
N GLN A 477 4.11 -18.98 -2.44
CA GLN A 477 2.87 -18.22 -2.56
C GLN A 477 3.06 -16.78 -2.05
N ALA A 478 3.61 -16.62 -0.84
CA ALA A 478 3.86 -15.31 -0.25
C ALA A 478 4.83 -14.47 -1.09
N PHE A 479 5.89 -15.06 -1.64
CA PHE A 479 6.81 -14.40 -2.56
C PHE A 479 6.11 -13.99 -3.85
N GLY A 480 5.27 -14.86 -4.40
CA GLY A 480 4.48 -14.60 -5.61
C GLY A 480 3.56 -13.39 -5.46
N MET A 481 2.99 -13.16 -4.26
CA MET A 481 2.11 -12.00 -4.02
C MET A 481 2.78 -10.66 -4.34
N PHE A 482 4.04 -10.47 -3.96
CA PHE A 482 4.79 -9.22 -4.15
C PHE A 482 5.62 -9.18 -5.44
N THR A 483 5.48 -10.17 -6.30
CA THR A 483 6.18 -10.27 -7.59
C THR A 483 5.19 -10.49 -8.73
N ARG A 484 4.99 -11.74 -9.19
CA ARG A 484 4.16 -12.06 -10.36
C ARG A 484 2.69 -11.66 -10.20
N GLU A 485 2.07 -11.91 -9.03
CA GLU A 485 0.65 -11.59 -8.80
C GLU A 485 0.43 -10.08 -8.73
N ALA A 486 1.37 -9.35 -8.11
CA ALA A 486 1.33 -7.89 -8.12
C ALA A 486 1.52 -7.32 -9.53
N ALA A 487 2.45 -7.87 -10.35
CA ALA A 487 2.60 -7.50 -11.75
C ALA A 487 1.33 -7.75 -12.56
N TYR A 488 0.69 -8.91 -12.35
CA TYR A 488 -0.60 -9.24 -12.98
C TYR A 488 -1.68 -8.22 -12.61
N SER A 489 -1.78 -7.85 -11.34
CA SER A 489 -2.83 -6.96 -10.83
C SER A 489 -2.81 -5.56 -11.47
N ILE A 490 -1.65 -5.14 -11.98
CA ILE A 490 -1.44 -3.84 -12.64
C ILE A 490 -1.31 -3.94 -14.16
N GLY A 491 -1.47 -5.14 -14.73
CA GLY A 491 -1.36 -5.39 -16.18
C GLY A 491 0.05 -5.26 -16.74
N GLU A 492 1.08 -5.63 -15.96
CA GLU A 492 2.50 -5.55 -16.33
C GLU A 492 3.24 -6.90 -16.23
N ASP A 493 2.53 -7.99 -16.13
CA ASP A 493 3.08 -9.35 -16.00
C ASP A 493 3.93 -9.79 -17.20
N GLU A 494 3.72 -9.21 -18.37
CA GLU A 494 4.60 -9.40 -19.53
C GLU A 494 5.95 -8.65 -19.39
N ALA A 495 6.00 -7.57 -18.60
CA ALA A 495 7.17 -6.73 -18.46
C ALA A 495 7.88 -6.84 -17.09
N LEU A 496 7.14 -7.21 -16.03
CA LEU A 496 7.60 -7.21 -14.64
C LEU A 496 7.27 -8.53 -13.94
N GLY A 497 7.67 -8.67 -12.69
CA GLY A 497 7.27 -9.74 -11.77
C GLY A 497 8.06 -11.05 -11.86
N THR A 498 8.85 -11.25 -12.91
CA THR A 498 9.76 -12.40 -13.08
C THR A 498 11.08 -11.96 -13.70
N LEU A 499 12.13 -12.80 -13.57
CA LEU A 499 13.43 -12.59 -14.20
C LEU A 499 13.49 -13.40 -15.49
N GLU A 500 13.20 -12.78 -16.62
CA GLU A 500 13.20 -13.41 -17.93
C GLU A 500 13.79 -12.44 -18.97
N ALA A 501 14.44 -13.00 -20.00
CA ALA A 501 14.96 -12.20 -21.10
C ALA A 501 13.83 -11.42 -21.79
N GLY A 502 14.06 -10.13 -22.05
CA GLY A 502 13.08 -9.20 -22.62
C GLY A 502 12.29 -8.39 -21.59
N LYS A 503 12.16 -8.85 -20.36
CA LYS A 503 11.50 -8.09 -19.29
C LYS A 503 12.34 -6.93 -18.79
N ALA A 504 11.72 -5.98 -18.11
CA ALA A 504 12.42 -4.86 -17.50
C ALA A 504 13.44 -5.36 -16.45
N ALA A 505 14.58 -4.71 -16.41
CA ALA A 505 15.62 -5.00 -15.43
C ALA A 505 15.30 -4.30 -14.09
N ASP A 506 14.18 -4.69 -13.51
CA ASP A 506 13.72 -4.32 -12.17
C ASP A 506 13.97 -5.52 -11.27
N LEU A 507 15.01 -5.43 -10.42
CA LEU A 507 15.47 -6.57 -9.61
C LEU A 507 16.08 -6.12 -8.28
N VAL A 508 16.16 -7.06 -7.34
CA VAL A 508 16.82 -6.86 -6.05
C VAL A 508 17.83 -7.96 -5.77
N LEU A 509 18.91 -7.60 -5.07
CA LEU A 509 19.82 -8.55 -4.45
C LEU A 509 19.48 -8.65 -2.96
N LEU A 510 19.27 -9.88 -2.51
CA LEU A 510 18.91 -10.19 -1.13
C LEU A 510 20.11 -10.88 -0.44
N SER A 511 20.34 -10.54 0.84
CA SER A 511 21.40 -11.14 1.66
C SER A 511 21.19 -12.63 1.93
N ALA A 512 19.95 -13.12 1.85
CA ALA A 512 19.57 -14.52 2.00
C ALA A 512 18.34 -14.84 1.14
N ASP A 513 18.17 -16.10 0.81
CA ASP A 513 17.06 -16.60 0.02
C ASP A 513 15.79 -16.73 0.89
N PRO A 514 14.72 -15.98 0.61
CA PRO A 514 13.49 -16.07 1.39
C PRO A 514 12.78 -17.44 1.24
N LEU A 515 12.98 -18.14 0.11
CA LEU A 515 12.33 -19.45 -0.09
C LEU A 515 13.03 -20.58 0.67
N LEU A 516 14.30 -20.38 1.05
CA LEU A 516 15.11 -21.37 1.78
C LEU A 516 15.34 -20.99 3.25
N THR A 517 15.08 -19.74 3.61
CA THR A 517 15.24 -19.23 4.99
C THR A 517 13.93 -19.43 5.76
N PRO A 518 13.93 -19.97 6.99
CA PRO A 518 12.73 -20.01 7.82
C PRO A 518 12.12 -18.61 7.99
N ALA A 519 10.80 -18.50 7.89
CA ALA A 519 10.11 -17.22 7.89
C ALA A 519 10.31 -16.40 9.19
N GLU A 520 10.51 -17.08 10.32
CA GLU A 520 10.83 -16.48 11.62
C GLU A 520 12.18 -15.71 11.60
N ASP A 521 13.05 -16.06 10.70
CA ASP A 521 14.38 -15.45 10.56
C ASP A 521 14.41 -14.31 9.53
N TRP A 522 13.35 -14.10 8.74
CA TRP A 522 13.40 -13.18 7.59
C TRP A 522 13.75 -11.75 8.00
N GLU A 523 13.14 -11.22 9.05
CA GLU A 523 13.40 -9.86 9.53
C GLU A 523 14.89 -9.61 9.84
N ARG A 524 15.58 -10.64 10.29
CA ARG A 524 17.00 -10.56 10.66
C ARG A 524 17.94 -10.91 9.51
N LYS A 525 17.58 -11.90 8.68
CA LYS A 525 18.47 -12.51 7.70
C LYS A 525 18.22 -12.06 6.26
N VAL A 526 16.99 -11.74 5.90
CA VAL A 526 16.63 -11.35 4.52
C VAL A 526 16.59 -9.83 4.42
N ARG A 527 17.66 -9.25 3.92
CA ARG A 527 17.78 -7.79 3.71
C ARG A 527 17.97 -7.50 2.24
N VAL A 528 17.40 -6.40 1.79
CA VAL A 528 17.71 -5.83 0.47
C VAL A 528 19.09 -5.19 0.53
N GLU A 529 20.01 -5.63 -0.31
CA GLU A 529 21.37 -5.09 -0.38
C GLU A 529 21.60 -4.23 -1.63
N LEU A 530 20.80 -4.49 -2.67
CA LEU A 530 20.86 -3.69 -3.88
C LEU A 530 19.49 -3.72 -4.56
N THR A 531 19.09 -2.60 -5.14
CA THR A 531 17.89 -2.47 -5.97
C THR A 531 18.27 -1.86 -7.31
N VAL A 532 17.80 -2.49 -8.37
CA VAL A 532 17.93 -2.03 -9.75
C VAL A 532 16.54 -1.74 -10.29
N VAL A 533 16.34 -0.59 -10.90
CA VAL A 533 15.11 -0.19 -11.58
C VAL A 533 15.47 0.29 -12.98
N ASN A 534 14.79 -0.26 -13.97
CA ASN A 534 15.06 0.08 -15.38
C ASN A 534 16.55 -0.06 -15.77
N GLY A 535 17.24 -1.04 -15.17
CA GLY A 535 18.66 -1.32 -15.38
C GLY A 535 19.64 -0.41 -14.62
N GLU A 536 19.15 0.58 -13.88
CA GLU A 536 19.97 1.49 -13.07
C GLU A 536 19.98 1.07 -11.61
N ILE A 537 21.15 1.10 -10.96
CA ILE A 537 21.28 0.87 -9.52
C ILE A 537 20.69 2.10 -8.80
N VAL A 538 19.61 1.91 -8.06
CA VAL A 538 18.90 2.99 -7.33
C VAL A 538 19.13 2.92 -5.82
N HIS A 539 19.58 1.77 -5.30
CA HIS A 539 19.92 1.55 -3.90
C HIS A 539 21.06 0.53 -3.79
N GLY A 540 21.96 0.70 -2.82
CA GLY A 540 23.14 -0.15 -2.60
C GLY A 540 24.30 0.22 -3.53
N SER A 541 25.40 -0.55 -3.42
CA SER A 541 26.65 -0.31 -4.21
C SER A 541 27.41 -1.63 -4.44
#